data_327edebb57c464d9d0f63a1e4e75a733
#
_entry.id   327edebb57c464d9d0f63a1e4e75a733
#
_cell.length_a   1.000
_cell.length_b   1.000
_cell.length_c   1.000
_cell.angle_alpha   90.00
_cell.angle_beta   90.00
_cell.angle_gamma   90.00
#
_symmetry.space_group_name_H-M   'P 1'
#
loop_
_entity.id
_entity.type
_entity.pdbx_description
1 polymer ?
#
loop_
_entity_poly.entity_id
_entity_poly.type
_entity_poly.pdbx_seq_one_letter_code
_entity_poly.pdbx_strand_id
1 'polypeptide(L)'
;MLEDLKPTLNDLGDKLDQMRISLEIPAKEEKIAEIEYKMGEPSFWDDAAAAQKLNQELAALKGGVDTYKGLMAKYEDAETLYEMGIEEGDASMEDDIRAELDLIAEGLETLQLEVLLSGDYDANDAILTLHAGAGGTEAQDWTQMLLRMYGRWAERHGFTVETADLQPGDEAGVKSATLFIKGHNAYGFLKSEKGVHRLVRISPFDSQARRHTSFSACDVMPEIDDAVEVPINMDDVRVDYYRASGAGGQHINKTSSAVRMTHEPTGIVVQCQNERSQLQNKEQCMKMLRAKLFELEQEKKEEEIAKLEGVQQKIEWGSQIRSYVFQPYTMVKDVRTNAETGNVQAVMDGELDPFIRAYLNAKANHEF
;
A
#
# COMPACT_ATOMS: atom_id res chain seq x y z
N MET A 1 -31.84 -23.73 0.43
CA MET A 1 -32.49 -24.26 -0.81
C MET A 1 -31.93 -23.48 -1.99
N LEU A 2 -31.79 -24.12 -3.17
CA LEU A 2 -31.22 -23.46 -4.37
C LEU A 2 -31.88 -22.11 -4.68
N GLU A 3 -33.17 -21.97 -4.48
CA GLU A 3 -33.92 -20.74 -4.70
C GLU A 3 -33.40 -19.55 -3.82
N ASP A 4 -32.82 -19.87 -2.66
CA ASP A 4 -32.27 -18.86 -1.75
C ASP A 4 -30.94 -18.23 -2.29
N LEU A 5 -30.33 -18.87 -3.30
CA LEU A 5 -29.11 -18.35 -3.95
C LEU A 5 -29.40 -17.33 -5.06
N LYS A 6 -30.64 -17.30 -5.58
CA LYS A 6 -31.00 -16.41 -6.68
C LYS A 6 -30.78 -14.91 -6.40
N PRO A 7 -31.13 -14.40 -5.20
CA PRO A 7 -30.86 -13.00 -4.88
C PRO A 7 -29.35 -12.66 -4.89
N THR A 8 -28.53 -13.59 -4.37
CA THR A 8 -27.06 -13.43 -4.35
C THR A 8 -26.49 -13.45 -5.78
N LEU A 9 -26.95 -14.38 -6.61
CA LEU A 9 -26.57 -14.47 -8.02
C LEU A 9 -26.89 -13.17 -8.77
N ASN A 10 -28.11 -12.66 -8.61
CA ASN A 10 -28.52 -11.41 -9.25
C ASN A 10 -27.68 -10.21 -8.76
N ASP A 11 -27.43 -10.09 -7.45
CA ASP A 11 -26.63 -9.01 -6.87
C ASP A 11 -25.18 -9.02 -7.41
N LEU A 12 -24.59 -10.21 -7.56
CA LEU A 12 -23.25 -10.36 -8.15
C LEU A 12 -23.24 -10.01 -9.63
N GLY A 13 -24.26 -10.37 -10.39
CA GLY A 13 -24.43 -9.98 -11.79
C GLY A 13 -24.51 -8.46 -11.95
N ASP A 14 -25.36 -7.80 -11.17
CA ASP A 14 -25.50 -6.34 -11.17
C ASP A 14 -24.16 -5.64 -10.83
N LYS A 15 -23.40 -6.17 -9.86
CA LYS A 15 -22.08 -5.67 -9.49
C LYS A 15 -21.04 -5.86 -10.60
N LEU A 16 -21.05 -7.01 -11.30
CA LEU A 16 -20.18 -7.26 -12.45
C LEU A 16 -20.47 -6.28 -13.58
N ASP A 17 -21.74 -5.99 -13.86
CA ASP A 17 -22.12 -5.01 -14.87
C ASP A 17 -21.68 -3.59 -14.49
N GLN A 18 -21.81 -3.20 -13.24
CA GLN A 18 -21.29 -1.93 -12.73
C GLN A 18 -19.77 -1.85 -12.87
N MET A 19 -19.07 -2.93 -12.55
CA MET A 19 -17.61 -3.02 -12.70
C MET A 19 -17.16 -2.89 -14.15
N ARG A 20 -17.90 -3.46 -15.10
CA ARG A 20 -17.64 -3.33 -16.54
C ARG A 20 -17.60 -1.86 -16.98
N ILE A 21 -18.52 -1.07 -16.43
CA ILE A 21 -18.63 0.37 -16.75
C ILE A 21 -17.50 1.13 -16.03
N SER A 22 -17.32 0.90 -14.73
CA SER A 22 -16.33 1.62 -13.90
C SER A 22 -14.88 1.35 -14.33
N LEU A 23 -14.60 0.15 -14.82
CA LEU A 23 -13.29 -0.24 -15.34
C LEU A 23 -13.10 0.15 -16.83
N GLU A 24 -14.12 0.70 -17.46
CA GLU A 24 -14.08 1.03 -18.90
C GLU A 24 -13.61 -0.15 -19.77
N ILE A 25 -14.07 -1.38 -19.45
CA ILE A 25 -13.61 -2.61 -20.10
C ILE A 25 -13.62 -2.52 -21.63
N PRO A 26 -14.69 -2.02 -22.29
CA PRO A 26 -14.69 -1.91 -23.77
C PRO A 26 -13.59 -1.00 -24.32
N ALA A 27 -13.33 0.14 -23.67
CA ALA A 27 -12.28 1.06 -24.09
C ALA A 27 -10.88 0.47 -23.89
N LYS A 28 -10.67 -0.27 -22.78
CA LYS A 28 -9.42 -0.98 -22.54
C LYS A 28 -9.18 -2.09 -23.57
N GLU A 29 -10.22 -2.83 -23.95
CA GLU A 29 -10.13 -3.86 -24.99
C GLU A 29 -9.75 -3.27 -26.36
N GLU A 30 -10.34 -2.14 -26.75
CA GLU A 30 -9.96 -1.43 -27.96
C GLU A 30 -8.49 -1.00 -27.91
N LYS A 31 -8.05 -0.46 -26.79
CA LYS A 31 -6.66 -0.02 -26.60
C LYS A 31 -5.66 -1.20 -26.62
N ILE A 32 -6.02 -2.33 -26.01
CA ILE A 32 -5.25 -3.57 -26.07
C ILE A 32 -5.07 -4.01 -27.52
N ALA A 33 -6.17 -4.07 -28.28
CA ALA A 33 -6.12 -4.47 -29.68
C ALA A 33 -5.27 -3.50 -30.54
N GLU A 34 -5.33 -2.18 -30.27
CA GLU A 34 -4.49 -1.20 -30.94
C GLU A 34 -3.00 -1.39 -30.65
N ILE A 35 -2.64 -1.64 -29.36
CA ILE A 35 -1.25 -1.88 -28.96
C ILE A 35 -0.74 -3.19 -29.59
N GLU A 36 -1.52 -4.27 -29.53
CA GLU A 36 -1.17 -5.57 -30.13
C GLU A 36 -0.99 -5.44 -31.65
N TYR A 37 -1.81 -4.66 -32.34
CA TYR A 37 -1.64 -4.38 -33.75
C TYR A 37 -0.33 -3.65 -34.03
N LYS A 38 0.01 -2.61 -33.25
CA LYS A 38 1.30 -1.89 -33.34
C LYS A 38 2.50 -2.79 -33.09
N MET A 39 2.40 -3.72 -32.13
CA MET A 39 3.46 -4.69 -31.83
C MET A 39 3.71 -5.70 -32.97
N GLY A 40 2.71 -5.90 -33.84
CA GLY A 40 2.84 -6.73 -35.07
C GLY A 40 3.62 -6.06 -36.20
N GLU A 41 3.88 -4.74 -36.12
CA GLU A 41 4.63 -4.02 -37.15
C GLU A 41 6.14 -4.32 -37.04
N PRO A 42 6.84 -4.60 -38.16
CA PRO A 42 8.27 -4.92 -38.14
C PRO A 42 9.17 -3.83 -37.53
N SER A 43 8.76 -2.56 -37.67
CA SER A 43 9.47 -1.39 -37.14
C SER A 43 9.30 -1.15 -35.64
N PHE A 44 8.37 -1.86 -34.98
CA PHE A 44 8.07 -1.69 -33.55
C PHE A 44 9.28 -1.99 -32.67
N TRP A 45 10.09 -2.97 -33.03
CA TRP A 45 11.23 -3.43 -32.25
C TRP A 45 12.52 -2.64 -32.45
N ASP A 46 12.51 -1.64 -33.36
CA ASP A 46 13.68 -0.79 -33.65
C ASP A 46 13.98 0.17 -32.50
N ASP A 47 12.95 0.55 -31.70
CA ASP A 47 13.10 1.36 -30.47
C ASP A 47 12.76 0.51 -29.22
N ALA A 48 13.80 -0.04 -28.61
CA ALA A 48 13.66 -0.92 -27.46
C ALA A 48 13.02 -0.24 -26.23
N ALA A 49 13.24 1.08 -26.02
CA ALA A 49 12.69 1.80 -24.88
C ALA A 49 11.18 2.05 -25.06
N ALA A 50 10.76 2.47 -26.27
CA ALA A 50 9.36 2.65 -26.59
C ALA A 50 8.61 1.31 -26.57
N ALA A 51 9.21 0.24 -27.08
CA ALA A 51 8.66 -1.11 -27.05
C ALA A 51 8.46 -1.63 -25.63
N GLN A 52 9.42 -1.40 -24.73
CA GLN A 52 9.32 -1.80 -23.32
C GLN A 52 8.18 -1.06 -22.62
N LYS A 53 8.04 0.25 -22.84
CA LYS A 53 6.96 1.07 -22.26
C LYS A 53 5.58 0.59 -22.71
N LEU A 54 5.40 0.31 -24.02
CA LEU A 54 4.14 -0.20 -24.56
C LEU A 54 3.83 -1.62 -24.04
N ASN A 55 4.84 -2.46 -23.85
CA ASN A 55 4.66 -3.78 -23.21
C ASN A 55 4.18 -3.67 -21.77
N GLN A 56 4.72 -2.75 -20.99
CA GLN A 56 4.27 -2.50 -19.61
C GLN A 56 2.83 -1.99 -19.60
N GLU A 57 2.50 -1.05 -20.48
CA GLU A 57 1.13 -0.55 -20.62
C GLU A 57 0.15 -1.67 -21.01
N LEU A 58 0.53 -2.51 -21.97
CA LEU A 58 -0.27 -3.66 -22.39
C LEU A 58 -0.50 -4.65 -21.24
N ALA A 59 0.54 -4.97 -20.48
CA ALA A 59 0.44 -5.87 -19.34
C ALA A 59 -0.51 -5.31 -18.25
N ALA A 60 -0.41 -4.02 -17.96
CA ALA A 60 -1.29 -3.35 -16.99
C ALA A 60 -2.76 -3.35 -17.45
N LEU A 61 -3.02 -3.05 -18.73
CA LEU A 61 -4.37 -3.07 -19.29
C LEU A 61 -4.96 -4.49 -19.30
N LYS A 62 -4.18 -5.49 -19.70
CA LYS A 62 -4.62 -6.89 -19.73
C LYS A 62 -4.94 -7.41 -18.33
N GLY A 63 -4.15 -7.09 -17.32
CA GLY A 63 -4.37 -7.57 -15.95
C GLY A 63 -5.80 -7.35 -15.47
N GLY A 64 -6.29 -6.12 -15.52
CA GLY A 64 -7.65 -5.79 -15.09
C GLY A 64 -8.74 -6.37 -15.99
N VAL A 65 -8.52 -6.39 -17.32
CA VAL A 65 -9.48 -6.98 -18.27
C VAL A 65 -9.59 -8.49 -18.10
N ASP A 66 -8.45 -9.18 -17.94
CA ASP A 66 -8.42 -10.64 -17.78
C ASP A 66 -9.04 -11.07 -16.44
N THR A 67 -8.79 -10.32 -15.36
CA THR A 67 -9.43 -10.54 -14.06
C THR A 67 -10.96 -10.41 -14.17
N TYR A 68 -11.43 -9.32 -14.80
CA TYR A 68 -12.87 -9.13 -15.03
C TYR A 68 -13.48 -10.26 -15.86
N LYS A 69 -12.86 -10.62 -16.99
CA LYS A 69 -13.33 -11.72 -17.85
C LYS A 69 -13.35 -13.07 -17.13
N GLY A 70 -12.34 -13.33 -16.31
CA GLY A 70 -12.29 -14.54 -15.49
C GLY A 70 -13.43 -14.62 -14.49
N LEU A 71 -13.79 -13.49 -13.85
CA LEU A 71 -14.94 -13.44 -12.95
C LEU A 71 -16.28 -13.58 -13.69
N MET A 72 -16.39 -12.95 -14.86
CA MET A 72 -17.59 -13.05 -15.68
C MET A 72 -17.83 -14.48 -16.17
N ALA A 73 -16.77 -15.17 -16.61
CA ALA A 73 -16.89 -16.58 -17.01
C ALA A 73 -17.35 -17.48 -15.84
N LYS A 74 -16.79 -17.28 -14.64
CA LYS A 74 -17.24 -18.01 -13.44
C LYS A 74 -18.69 -17.71 -13.09
N TYR A 75 -19.12 -16.47 -13.28
CA TYR A 75 -20.50 -16.08 -13.05
C TYR A 75 -21.46 -16.79 -14.03
N GLU A 76 -21.13 -16.81 -15.33
CA GLU A 76 -21.90 -17.52 -16.36
C GLU A 76 -21.96 -19.03 -16.09
N ASP A 77 -20.85 -19.63 -15.62
CA ASP A 77 -20.82 -21.04 -15.20
C ASP A 77 -21.73 -21.28 -13.98
N ALA A 78 -21.67 -20.43 -12.95
CA ALA A 78 -22.50 -20.52 -11.76
C ALA A 78 -23.99 -20.33 -12.08
N GLU A 79 -24.32 -19.39 -12.98
CA GLU A 79 -25.70 -19.18 -13.47
C GLU A 79 -26.22 -20.43 -14.21
N THR A 80 -25.43 -21.01 -15.09
CA THR A 80 -25.75 -22.23 -15.81
C THR A 80 -25.99 -23.41 -14.84
N LEU A 81 -25.09 -23.57 -13.86
CA LEU A 81 -25.24 -24.62 -12.82
C LEU A 81 -26.51 -24.41 -11.98
N TYR A 82 -26.81 -23.14 -11.65
CA TYR A 82 -28.05 -22.81 -10.94
C TYR A 82 -29.30 -23.16 -11.73
N GLU A 83 -29.36 -22.81 -13.02
CA GLU A 83 -30.50 -23.14 -13.90
C GLU A 83 -30.68 -24.65 -14.04
N MET A 84 -29.60 -25.40 -14.27
CA MET A 84 -29.63 -26.87 -14.32
C MET A 84 -30.13 -27.50 -13.01
N GLY A 85 -29.62 -27.01 -11.86
CA GLY A 85 -30.02 -27.48 -10.55
C GLY A 85 -31.51 -27.25 -10.25
N ILE A 86 -32.08 -26.15 -10.72
CA ILE A 86 -33.53 -25.86 -10.62
C ILE A 86 -34.33 -26.75 -11.54
N GLU A 87 -33.90 -26.94 -12.81
CA GLU A 87 -34.63 -27.77 -13.78
C GLU A 87 -34.64 -29.25 -13.37
N GLU A 88 -33.53 -29.78 -12.87
CA GLU A 88 -33.41 -31.17 -12.45
C GLU A 88 -33.92 -31.43 -11.01
N GLY A 89 -34.12 -30.36 -10.23
CA GLY A 89 -34.50 -30.44 -8.81
C GLY A 89 -33.40 -31.05 -7.94
N ASP A 90 -32.13 -30.92 -8.36
CA ASP A 90 -30.98 -31.51 -7.68
C ASP A 90 -30.40 -30.57 -6.63
N ALA A 91 -30.76 -30.78 -5.37
CA ALA A 91 -30.26 -30.02 -4.24
C ALA A 91 -28.77 -30.29 -3.92
N SER A 92 -28.14 -31.30 -4.51
CA SER A 92 -26.72 -31.59 -4.24
C SER A 92 -25.76 -30.56 -4.83
N MET A 93 -26.21 -29.79 -5.82
CA MET A 93 -25.42 -28.71 -6.46
C MET A 93 -25.35 -27.41 -5.62
N GLU A 94 -26.13 -27.32 -4.53
CA GLU A 94 -26.22 -26.09 -3.72
C GLU A 94 -24.87 -25.67 -3.14
N ASP A 95 -24.09 -26.62 -2.62
CA ASP A 95 -22.81 -26.33 -1.97
C ASP A 95 -21.75 -25.89 -3.00
N ASP A 96 -21.74 -26.50 -4.19
CA ASP A 96 -20.83 -26.16 -5.27
C ASP A 96 -21.13 -24.75 -5.82
N ILE A 97 -22.41 -24.45 -6.07
CA ILE A 97 -22.83 -23.12 -6.52
C ILE A 97 -22.51 -22.06 -5.47
N ARG A 98 -22.74 -22.34 -4.19
CA ARG A 98 -22.41 -21.41 -3.10
C ARG A 98 -20.92 -21.11 -3.06
N ALA A 99 -20.06 -22.12 -3.18
CA ALA A 99 -18.62 -21.95 -3.21
C ALA A 99 -18.17 -21.09 -4.41
N GLU A 100 -18.76 -21.29 -5.60
CA GLU A 100 -18.46 -20.43 -6.75
C GLU A 100 -18.93 -18.99 -6.55
N LEU A 101 -20.11 -18.75 -5.98
CA LEU A 101 -20.61 -17.42 -5.66
C LEU A 101 -19.71 -16.69 -4.65
N ASP A 102 -19.20 -17.40 -3.64
CA ASP A 102 -18.26 -16.85 -2.65
C ASP A 102 -16.93 -16.44 -3.33
N LEU A 103 -16.39 -17.27 -4.24
CA LEU A 103 -15.19 -16.94 -5.02
C LEU A 103 -15.40 -15.74 -5.95
N ILE A 104 -16.58 -15.61 -6.56
CA ILE A 104 -16.93 -14.44 -7.38
C ILE A 104 -17.03 -13.20 -6.52
N ALA A 105 -17.62 -13.30 -5.33
CA ALA A 105 -17.74 -12.18 -4.40
C ALA A 105 -16.36 -11.67 -3.94
N GLU A 106 -15.44 -12.57 -3.56
CA GLU A 106 -14.06 -12.23 -3.20
C GLU A 106 -13.29 -11.57 -4.38
N GLY A 107 -13.45 -12.13 -5.58
CA GLY A 107 -12.83 -11.57 -6.77
C GLY A 107 -13.36 -10.18 -7.13
N LEU A 108 -14.68 -9.97 -7.00
CA LEU A 108 -15.31 -8.66 -7.18
C LEU A 108 -14.80 -7.61 -6.18
N GLU A 109 -14.65 -7.99 -4.92
CA GLU A 109 -14.09 -7.10 -3.92
C GLU A 109 -12.66 -6.67 -4.27
N THR A 110 -11.85 -7.61 -4.78
CA THR A 110 -10.48 -7.31 -5.25
C THR A 110 -10.50 -6.37 -6.44
N LEU A 111 -11.37 -6.62 -7.41
CA LEU A 111 -11.53 -5.79 -8.60
C LEU A 111 -12.05 -4.38 -8.27
N GLN A 112 -12.94 -4.24 -7.30
CA GLN A 112 -13.39 -2.94 -6.80
C GLN A 112 -12.24 -2.12 -6.22
N LEU A 113 -11.32 -2.77 -5.50
CA LEU A 113 -10.13 -2.10 -4.97
C LEU A 113 -9.23 -1.59 -6.10
N GLU A 114 -9.06 -2.34 -7.19
CA GLU A 114 -8.27 -1.89 -8.36
C GLU A 114 -8.86 -0.62 -8.98
N VAL A 115 -10.19 -0.48 -9.01
CA VAL A 115 -10.85 0.76 -9.49
C VAL A 115 -10.55 1.95 -8.58
N LEU A 116 -10.53 1.72 -7.28
CA LEU A 116 -10.22 2.75 -6.28
C LEU A 116 -8.74 3.17 -6.31
N LEU A 117 -7.87 2.34 -6.89
CA LEU A 117 -6.45 2.56 -7.08
C LEU A 117 -6.16 3.17 -8.46
N SER A 118 -6.81 4.29 -8.78
CA SER A 118 -6.71 4.96 -10.09
C SER A 118 -5.76 6.17 -10.10
N GLY A 119 -5.05 6.43 -9.02
CA GLY A 119 -4.06 7.51 -8.96
C GLY A 119 -2.81 7.17 -9.79
N ASP A 120 -2.16 8.20 -10.34
CA ASP A 120 -1.00 8.08 -11.25
C ASP A 120 0.14 7.19 -10.72
N TYR A 121 0.26 7.06 -9.40
CA TYR A 121 1.32 6.31 -8.73
C TYR A 121 0.82 5.10 -7.94
N ASP A 122 -0.49 4.84 -7.97
CA ASP A 122 -1.08 3.77 -7.17
C ASP A 122 -0.54 2.38 -7.55
N ALA A 123 -0.15 2.20 -8.81
CA ALA A 123 0.45 0.96 -9.30
C ALA A 123 1.89 0.71 -8.83
N ASN A 124 2.54 1.71 -8.23
CA ASN A 124 3.96 1.65 -7.87
C ASN A 124 4.22 0.82 -6.61
N ASP A 125 5.48 0.41 -6.46
CA ASP A 125 6.04 -0.09 -5.23
C ASP A 125 6.00 1.00 -4.14
N ALA A 126 5.98 0.58 -2.88
CA ALA A 126 5.87 1.50 -1.74
C ALA A 126 7.16 1.57 -0.93
N ILE A 127 7.48 2.79 -0.47
CA ILE A 127 8.48 3.04 0.56
C ILE A 127 7.73 3.40 1.84
N LEU A 128 7.75 2.49 2.82
CA LEU A 128 7.09 2.69 4.11
C LEU A 128 8.12 3.00 5.18
N THR A 129 7.99 4.15 5.84
CA THR A 129 8.89 4.58 6.91
C THR A 129 8.14 4.76 8.22
N LEU A 130 8.62 4.09 9.27
CA LEU A 130 8.08 4.17 10.62
C LEU A 130 9.01 4.97 11.52
N HIS A 131 8.46 5.84 12.36
CA HIS A 131 9.20 6.62 13.35
C HIS A 131 8.51 6.53 14.72
N ALA A 132 9.31 6.20 15.75
CA ALA A 132 8.82 6.26 17.12
C ALA A 132 8.52 7.71 17.51
N GLY A 133 7.28 7.96 17.97
CA GLY A 133 6.85 9.25 18.46
C GLY A 133 7.15 9.47 19.94
N ALA A 134 6.37 10.32 20.58
CA ALA A 134 6.46 10.56 22.00
C ALA A 134 6.09 9.28 22.80
N GLY A 135 6.91 8.90 23.77
CA GLY A 135 6.66 7.74 24.65
C GLY A 135 7.92 6.96 25.03
N GLY A 136 9.11 7.38 24.59
CA GLY A 136 10.37 6.72 24.94
C GLY A 136 10.42 5.25 24.48
N THR A 137 10.88 4.33 25.36
CA THR A 137 10.99 2.88 25.09
C THR A 137 9.66 2.27 24.65
N GLU A 138 8.54 2.71 25.20
CA GLU A 138 7.19 2.23 24.85
C GLU A 138 6.84 2.58 23.38
N ALA A 139 7.18 3.78 22.91
CA ALA A 139 6.96 4.19 21.53
C ALA A 139 7.85 3.42 20.55
N GLN A 140 9.08 3.11 20.95
CA GLN A 140 10.01 2.28 20.17
C GLN A 140 9.51 0.84 20.02
N ASP A 141 8.96 0.26 21.09
CA ASP A 141 8.34 -1.07 21.06
C ASP A 141 7.07 -1.06 20.19
N TRP A 142 6.25 0.00 20.29
CA TRP A 142 5.09 0.18 19.41
C TRP A 142 5.49 0.23 17.93
N THR A 143 6.55 0.95 17.61
CA THR A 143 7.08 1.02 16.23
C THR A 143 7.51 -0.35 15.73
N GLN A 144 8.15 -1.18 16.58
CA GLN A 144 8.49 -2.55 16.24
C GLN A 144 7.25 -3.43 16.01
N MET A 145 6.19 -3.23 16.78
CA MET A 145 4.93 -3.94 16.57
C MET A 145 4.29 -3.58 15.22
N LEU A 146 4.29 -2.28 14.86
CA LEU A 146 3.80 -1.83 13.55
C LEU A 146 4.66 -2.38 12.41
N LEU A 147 5.98 -2.39 12.56
CA LEU A 147 6.90 -2.97 11.58
C LEU A 147 6.54 -4.43 11.27
N ARG A 148 6.29 -5.22 12.30
CA ARG A 148 5.84 -6.61 12.15
C ARG A 148 4.47 -6.70 11.50
N MET A 149 3.53 -5.84 11.88
CA MET A 149 2.17 -5.81 11.34
C MET A 149 2.19 -5.56 9.81
N TYR A 150 2.91 -4.54 9.36
CA TYR A 150 3.02 -4.24 7.93
C TYR A 150 3.81 -5.31 7.16
N GLY A 151 4.86 -5.87 7.74
CA GLY A 151 5.57 -7.00 7.15
C GLY A 151 4.64 -8.21 6.89
N ARG A 152 3.81 -8.57 7.87
CA ARG A 152 2.84 -9.66 7.73
C ARG A 152 1.73 -9.35 6.74
N TRP A 153 1.26 -8.11 6.71
CA TRP A 153 0.29 -7.70 5.70
C TRP A 153 0.86 -7.85 4.29
N ALA A 154 2.08 -7.38 4.08
CA ALA A 154 2.76 -7.49 2.78
C ALA A 154 3.00 -8.95 2.36
N GLU A 155 3.43 -9.82 3.30
CA GLU A 155 3.57 -11.26 3.04
C GLU A 155 2.25 -11.92 2.62
N ARG A 156 1.13 -11.57 3.26
CA ARG A 156 -0.20 -12.09 2.92
C ARG A 156 -0.64 -11.69 1.51
N HIS A 157 -0.23 -10.52 1.04
CA HIS A 157 -0.52 -10.02 -0.31
C HIS A 157 0.49 -10.48 -1.36
N GLY A 158 1.47 -11.33 -0.98
CA GLY A 158 2.51 -11.81 -1.88
C GLY A 158 3.52 -10.75 -2.28
N PHE A 159 3.59 -9.63 -1.53
CA PHE A 159 4.56 -8.58 -1.75
C PHE A 159 5.93 -8.97 -1.21
N THR A 160 6.98 -8.51 -1.91
CA THR A 160 8.35 -8.68 -1.42
C THR A 160 8.72 -7.50 -0.51
N VAL A 161 9.25 -7.80 0.67
CA VAL A 161 9.64 -6.79 1.66
C VAL A 161 11.15 -6.77 1.80
N GLU A 162 11.77 -5.62 1.57
CA GLU A 162 13.18 -5.36 1.79
C GLU A 162 13.35 -4.27 2.85
N THR A 163 14.17 -4.52 3.86
CA THR A 163 14.48 -3.51 4.88
C THR A 163 15.62 -2.63 4.38
N ALA A 164 15.34 -1.36 4.11
CA ALA A 164 16.35 -0.39 3.66
C ALA A 164 17.15 0.21 4.82
N ASP A 165 16.47 0.51 5.93
CA ASP A 165 17.10 1.03 7.16
C ASP A 165 16.36 0.51 8.39
N LEU A 166 17.12 0.24 9.45
CA LEU A 166 16.58 -0.17 10.73
C LEU A 166 17.46 0.40 11.85
N GLN A 167 16.88 1.30 12.63
CA GLN A 167 17.54 1.87 13.80
C GLN A 167 16.93 1.27 15.06
N PRO A 168 17.66 0.41 15.78
CA PRO A 168 17.16 -0.19 17.00
C PRO A 168 16.99 0.86 18.10
N GLY A 169 16.07 0.60 19.01
CA GLY A 169 15.90 1.36 20.24
C GLY A 169 17.08 1.17 21.18
N ASP A 170 17.23 2.09 22.16
CA ASP A 170 18.34 2.03 23.12
C ASP A 170 18.16 0.87 24.10
N GLU A 171 16.93 0.57 24.52
CA GLU A 171 16.60 -0.49 25.49
C GLU A 171 15.75 -1.59 24.86
N ALA A 172 14.79 -1.22 24.00
CA ALA A 172 13.90 -2.15 23.31
C ALA A 172 13.30 -1.48 22.09
N GLY A 173 12.75 -2.29 21.17
CA GLY A 173 12.01 -1.81 20.02
C GLY A 173 12.88 -1.17 18.94
N VAL A 174 12.26 -0.30 18.13
CA VAL A 174 12.85 0.33 16.95
C VAL A 174 12.57 1.84 16.99
N LYS A 175 13.61 2.67 16.80
CA LYS A 175 13.48 4.14 16.69
C LYS A 175 12.89 4.53 15.34
N SER A 176 13.43 3.95 14.29
CA SER A 176 12.93 4.13 12.92
C SER A 176 13.21 2.89 12.07
N ALA A 177 12.35 2.64 11.10
CA ALA A 177 12.53 1.60 10.10
C ALA A 177 12.01 2.07 8.75
N THR A 178 12.72 1.72 7.68
CA THR A 178 12.28 1.96 6.31
C THR A 178 12.23 0.63 5.56
N LEU A 179 11.07 0.34 4.99
CA LEU A 179 10.80 -0.85 4.18
C LEU A 179 10.56 -0.45 2.73
N PHE A 180 11.14 -1.19 1.79
CA PHE A 180 10.68 -1.25 0.41
C PHE A 180 9.69 -2.40 0.30
N ILE A 181 8.45 -2.12 -0.11
CA ILE A 181 7.40 -3.10 -0.29
C ILE A 181 7.08 -3.14 -1.78
N LYS A 182 7.53 -4.22 -2.43
CA LYS A 182 7.47 -4.38 -3.88
C LYS A 182 6.31 -5.27 -4.28
N GLY A 183 5.49 -4.77 -5.16
CA GLY A 183 4.34 -5.46 -5.74
C GLY A 183 3.34 -4.50 -6.36
N HIS A 184 2.56 -5.00 -7.28
CA HIS A 184 1.56 -4.19 -7.99
C HIS A 184 0.57 -3.55 -7.01
N ASN A 185 0.38 -2.23 -7.11
CA ASN A 185 -0.47 -1.42 -6.25
C ASN A 185 -0.03 -1.34 -4.76
N ALA A 186 1.20 -1.70 -4.42
CA ALA A 186 1.66 -1.64 -3.03
C ALA A 186 1.51 -0.23 -2.43
N TYR A 187 1.90 0.81 -3.17
CA TYR A 187 1.70 2.20 -2.75
C TYR A 187 0.21 2.56 -2.67
N GLY A 188 -0.57 2.18 -3.66
CA GLY A 188 -2.00 2.48 -3.72
C GLY A 188 -2.76 2.00 -2.48
N PHE A 189 -2.44 0.82 -1.97
CA PHE A 189 -2.99 0.30 -0.72
C PHE A 189 -2.44 1.04 0.50
N LEU A 190 -1.11 1.13 0.59
CA LEU A 190 -0.44 1.62 1.80
C LEU A 190 -0.53 3.13 2.00
N LYS A 191 -0.82 3.93 0.96
CA LYS A 191 -1.05 5.38 1.12
C LYS A 191 -2.16 5.70 2.14
N SER A 192 -3.10 4.77 2.34
CA SER A 192 -4.14 4.86 3.37
C SER A 192 -3.60 4.79 4.81
N GLU A 193 -2.41 4.23 4.99
CA GLU A 193 -1.78 4.01 6.29
C GLU A 193 -0.88 5.17 6.74
N LYS A 194 -0.71 6.17 5.87
CA LYS A 194 0.08 7.37 6.18
C LYS A 194 -0.57 8.17 7.31
N GLY A 195 0.18 8.40 8.40
CA GLY A 195 -0.24 9.20 9.54
C GLY A 195 0.21 8.67 10.89
N VAL A 196 -0.45 9.08 11.95
CA VAL A 196 -0.07 8.74 13.33
C VAL A 196 -0.93 7.60 13.86
N HIS A 197 -0.27 6.56 14.36
CA HIS A 197 -0.86 5.39 14.98
C HIS A 197 -0.71 5.47 16.50
N ARG A 198 -1.85 5.45 17.22
CA ARG A 198 -1.91 5.56 18.67
C ARG A 198 -2.11 4.20 19.32
N LEU A 199 -1.21 3.82 20.23
CA LEU A 199 -1.35 2.65 21.10
C LEU A 199 -1.83 3.05 22.48
N VAL A 200 -2.76 2.28 23.05
CA VAL A 200 -3.17 2.36 24.45
C VAL A 200 -3.10 0.96 25.06
N ARG A 201 -2.13 0.71 25.95
CA ARG A 201 -1.98 -0.57 26.62
C ARG A 201 -1.38 -0.40 28.03
N ILE A 202 -1.42 -1.47 28.83
CA ILE A 202 -0.60 -1.57 30.02
C ILE A 202 0.85 -1.81 29.58
N SER A 203 1.75 -0.91 29.97
CA SER A 203 3.15 -0.98 29.53
C SER A 203 3.88 -2.18 30.14
N PRO A 204 4.55 -3.03 29.33
CA PRO A 204 5.41 -4.09 29.85
C PRO A 204 6.70 -3.55 30.49
N PHE A 205 7.04 -2.27 30.26
CA PHE A 205 8.24 -1.61 30.79
C PHE A 205 7.96 -0.83 32.10
N ASP A 206 6.70 -0.68 32.50
CA ASP A 206 6.32 0.00 33.73
C ASP A 206 6.09 -1.03 34.87
N SER A 207 6.96 -1.00 35.87
CA SER A 207 6.84 -1.87 37.04
C SER A 207 5.54 -1.71 37.84
N GLN A 208 4.83 -0.57 37.66
CA GLN A 208 3.56 -0.30 38.29
C GLN A 208 2.37 -0.75 37.44
N ALA A 209 2.60 -1.38 36.27
CA ALA A 209 1.58 -1.86 35.34
C ALA A 209 0.52 -0.78 34.99
N ARG A 210 0.95 0.46 34.84
CA ARG A 210 0.06 1.56 34.44
C ARG A 210 -0.23 1.52 32.95
N ARG A 211 -1.39 2.05 32.61
CA ARG A 211 -1.78 2.23 31.21
C ARG A 211 -1.06 3.43 30.61
N HIS A 212 -0.37 3.21 29.50
CA HIS A 212 0.35 4.22 28.74
C HIS A 212 -0.27 4.44 27.37
N THR A 213 -0.05 5.63 26.83
CA THR A 213 -0.39 5.99 25.45
C THR A 213 0.91 6.32 24.72
N SER A 214 1.14 5.67 23.59
CA SER A 214 2.32 5.85 22.76
C SER A 214 1.93 6.10 21.33
N PHE A 215 2.79 6.79 20.60
CA PHE A 215 2.55 7.17 19.22
C PHE A 215 3.70 6.70 18.34
N SER A 216 3.36 6.29 17.13
CA SER A 216 4.31 6.04 16.05
C SER A 216 3.76 6.66 14.77
N ALA A 217 4.62 7.35 14.03
CA ALA A 217 4.25 7.87 12.72
C ALA A 217 4.60 6.87 11.63
N CYS A 218 3.69 6.69 10.70
CA CYS A 218 3.86 5.95 9.46
C CYS A 218 3.85 6.93 8.30
N ASP A 219 4.90 6.92 7.50
CA ASP A 219 5.00 7.66 6.26
C ASP A 219 5.06 6.69 5.09
N VAL A 220 4.33 6.99 4.02
CA VAL A 220 4.26 6.12 2.85
C VAL A 220 4.44 6.97 1.59
N MET A 221 5.35 6.52 0.73
CA MET A 221 5.70 7.17 -0.52
C MET A 221 5.77 6.14 -1.65
N PRO A 222 5.49 6.53 -2.90
CA PRO A 222 5.73 5.64 -4.03
C PRO A 222 7.23 5.46 -4.28
N GLU A 223 7.66 4.26 -4.68
CA GLU A 223 8.96 4.09 -5.32
C GLU A 223 8.83 4.61 -6.76
N ILE A 224 9.58 5.66 -7.10
CA ILE A 224 9.54 6.26 -8.43
C ILE A 224 10.75 5.74 -9.18
N ASP A 225 10.50 5.05 -10.30
CA ASP A 225 11.55 4.66 -11.23
C ASP A 225 12.22 5.88 -11.87
N ASP A 226 13.47 5.72 -12.31
CA ASP A 226 14.30 6.76 -12.93
C ASP A 226 13.66 7.47 -14.14
N ALA A 227 12.51 6.96 -14.63
CA ALA A 227 11.78 7.52 -15.78
C ALA A 227 10.99 8.80 -15.47
N VAL A 228 10.70 9.11 -14.20
CA VAL A 228 10.12 10.40 -13.82
C VAL A 228 11.26 11.29 -13.35
N GLU A 229 11.78 12.10 -14.27
CA GLU A 229 12.82 13.09 -14.00
C GLU A 229 12.27 14.19 -13.07
N VAL A 230 12.39 13.96 -11.75
CA VAL A 230 12.54 15.09 -10.84
C VAL A 230 14.03 15.49 -10.96
N PRO A 231 14.35 16.57 -11.67
CA PRO A 231 15.75 16.98 -11.86
C PRO A 231 16.32 17.38 -10.51
N ILE A 232 17.07 16.46 -9.88
CA ILE A 232 17.79 16.76 -8.65
C ILE A 232 19.15 17.36 -9.05
N ASN A 233 19.34 18.63 -8.75
CA ASN A 233 20.66 19.22 -8.87
C ASN A 233 21.55 18.66 -7.75
N MET A 234 22.59 17.93 -8.11
CA MET A 234 23.51 17.33 -7.14
C MET A 234 24.29 18.35 -6.32
N ASP A 235 24.40 19.59 -6.80
CA ASP A 235 25.05 20.68 -6.05
C ASP A 235 24.21 21.13 -4.84
N ASP A 236 22.90 20.83 -4.84
CA ASP A 236 21.98 21.12 -3.75
C ASP A 236 21.88 19.95 -2.75
N VAL A 237 22.60 18.84 -2.99
CA VAL A 237 22.56 17.64 -2.14
C VAL A 237 23.88 17.47 -1.40
N ARG A 238 23.86 17.70 -0.10
CA ARG A 238 24.97 17.36 0.77
C ARG A 238 24.96 15.86 1.09
N VAL A 239 26.07 15.19 0.82
CA VAL A 239 26.25 13.76 1.08
C VAL A 239 27.25 13.57 2.21
N ASP A 240 26.78 13.02 3.34
CA ASP A 240 27.60 12.70 4.49
C ASP A 240 27.79 11.18 4.59
N TYR A 241 29.06 10.77 4.79
CA TYR A 241 29.40 9.36 5.00
C TYR A 241 29.74 9.15 6.48
N TYR A 242 29.14 8.15 7.08
CA TYR A 242 29.37 7.85 8.50
C TYR A 242 29.45 6.34 8.74
N ARG A 243 29.86 5.98 9.94
CA ARG A 243 29.95 4.57 10.33
C ARG A 243 28.57 4.08 10.74
N ALA A 244 28.16 2.93 10.19
CA ALA A 244 26.91 2.31 10.59
C ALA A 244 26.94 2.00 12.10
N SER A 245 25.85 2.33 12.79
CA SER A 245 25.68 1.99 14.21
C SER A 245 24.78 0.75 14.29
N GLY A 246 25.30 -0.36 14.82
CA GLY A 246 24.54 -1.62 15.01
C GLY A 246 25.41 -2.70 15.66
N ALA A 247 24.76 -3.75 16.18
CA ALA A 247 25.40 -4.94 16.71
C ALA A 247 26.02 -5.76 15.59
N GLY A 248 27.28 -5.48 15.22
CA GLY A 248 28.01 -6.19 14.16
C GLY A 248 29.50 -6.22 14.42
N GLY A 249 30.17 -7.25 13.89
CA GLY A 249 31.59 -7.55 14.12
C GLY A 249 32.55 -6.46 13.61
N GLN A 250 33.86 -6.70 13.77
CA GLN A 250 34.95 -5.72 13.51
C GLN A 250 34.94 -5.00 12.15
N HIS A 251 34.19 -5.49 11.16
CA HIS A 251 34.14 -4.91 9.82
C HIS A 251 33.21 -3.68 9.77
N ILE A 252 32.10 -3.68 10.53
CA ILE A 252 31.12 -2.56 10.55
C ILE A 252 31.72 -1.33 11.22
N ASN A 253 32.62 -1.51 12.16
CA ASN A 253 33.25 -0.41 12.91
C ASN A 253 34.43 0.25 12.19
N LYS A 254 34.88 -0.28 11.03
CA LYS A 254 36.05 0.22 10.31
C LYS A 254 35.74 0.96 8.99
N THR A 255 34.57 0.73 8.40
CA THR A 255 34.21 1.33 7.10
C THR A 255 33.02 2.26 7.27
N SER A 256 33.14 3.49 6.73
CA SER A 256 32.05 4.47 6.67
C SER A 256 31.13 4.13 5.47
N SER A 257 30.38 3.03 5.54
CA SER A 257 29.49 2.58 4.48
C SER A 257 28.10 3.23 4.54
N ALA A 258 27.69 3.75 5.69
CA ALA A 258 26.42 4.44 5.84
C ALA A 258 26.44 5.80 5.14
N VAL A 259 25.35 6.14 4.48
CA VAL A 259 25.17 7.35 3.69
C VAL A 259 23.98 8.13 4.23
N ARG A 260 24.15 9.43 4.38
CA ARG A 260 23.09 10.40 4.64
C ARG A 260 23.11 11.44 3.54
N MET A 261 21.97 11.73 2.97
CA MET A 261 21.81 12.83 2.03
C MET A 261 20.87 13.87 2.61
N THR A 262 21.27 15.14 2.47
CA THR A 262 20.46 16.29 2.86
C THR A 262 20.29 17.17 1.64
N HIS A 263 19.05 17.37 1.21
CA HIS A 263 18.72 18.35 0.19
C HIS A 263 18.60 19.71 0.86
N GLU A 264 19.59 20.56 0.66
CA GLU A 264 19.73 21.85 1.38
C GLU A 264 18.56 22.81 1.19
N PRO A 265 17.98 22.96 -0.04
CA PRO A 265 16.87 23.88 -0.25
C PRO A 265 15.58 23.48 0.48
N THR A 266 15.31 22.18 0.64
CA THR A 266 14.09 21.68 1.28
C THR A 266 14.29 21.18 2.70
N GLY A 267 15.56 21.01 3.13
CA GLY A 267 15.89 20.43 4.43
C GLY A 267 15.58 18.92 4.57
N ILE A 268 15.20 18.25 3.48
CA ILE A 268 14.89 16.83 3.50
C ILE A 268 16.16 16.03 3.76
N VAL A 269 16.08 15.11 4.74
CA VAL A 269 17.19 14.22 5.10
C VAL A 269 16.74 12.77 4.88
N VAL A 270 17.58 12.00 4.18
CA VAL A 270 17.44 10.55 4.00
C VAL A 270 18.73 9.86 4.40
N GLN A 271 18.64 8.62 4.89
CA GLN A 271 19.82 7.84 5.29
C GLN A 271 19.63 6.37 4.98
N CYS A 272 20.74 5.70 4.61
CA CYS A 272 20.76 4.25 4.37
C CYS A 272 22.09 3.66 4.88
N GLN A 273 22.01 2.51 5.57
CA GLN A 273 23.17 1.80 6.12
C GLN A 273 23.09 0.28 5.96
N ASN A 274 22.11 -0.21 5.17
CA ASN A 274 21.79 -1.64 5.09
C ASN A 274 22.83 -2.45 4.30
N GLU A 275 23.41 -1.84 3.28
CA GLU A 275 24.36 -2.51 2.41
C GLU A 275 25.82 -2.34 2.87
N ARG A 276 26.66 -3.34 2.56
CA ARG A 276 28.11 -3.24 2.81
C ARG A 276 28.83 -2.26 1.87
N SER A 277 28.20 -2.00 0.72
CA SER A 277 28.70 -1.10 -0.31
C SER A 277 28.19 0.33 -0.09
N GLN A 278 29.12 1.27 0.07
CA GLN A 278 28.82 2.69 0.14
C GLN A 278 28.07 3.19 -1.12
N LEU A 279 28.40 2.63 -2.29
CA LEU A 279 27.77 2.99 -3.57
C LEU A 279 26.30 2.58 -3.57
N GLN A 280 25.98 1.35 -3.15
CA GLN A 280 24.60 0.85 -3.09
C GLN A 280 23.78 1.65 -2.07
N ASN A 281 24.33 1.95 -0.89
CA ASN A 281 23.67 2.82 0.08
C ASN A 281 23.41 4.23 -0.49
N LYS A 282 24.33 4.75 -1.31
CA LYS A 282 24.18 6.04 -2.00
C LYS A 282 23.04 6.00 -3.01
N GLU A 283 22.94 4.94 -3.81
CA GLU A 283 21.86 4.74 -4.79
C GLU A 283 20.50 4.63 -4.10
N GLN A 284 20.41 3.87 -3.00
CA GLN A 284 19.18 3.77 -2.21
C GLN A 284 18.79 5.11 -1.59
N CYS A 285 19.73 5.85 -1.01
CA CYS A 285 19.47 7.21 -0.52
C CYS A 285 18.96 8.12 -1.64
N MET A 286 19.49 8.00 -2.86
CA MET A 286 19.05 8.79 -4.00
C MET A 286 17.61 8.48 -4.40
N LYS A 287 17.22 7.21 -4.41
CA LYS A 287 15.83 6.79 -4.65
C LYS A 287 14.89 7.36 -3.58
N MET A 288 15.27 7.25 -2.30
CA MET A 288 14.48 7.80 -1.20
C MET A 288 14.36 9.33 -1.28
N LEU A 289 15.43 10.02 -1.68
CA LEU A 289 15.42 11.48 -1.82
C LEU A 289 14.48 11.91 -2.96
N ARG A 290 14.53 11.23 -4.11
CA ARG A 290 13.63 11.47 -5.24
C ARG A 290 12.17 11.32 -4.84
N ALA A 291 11.83 10.24 -4.15
CA ALA A 291 10.48 10.00 -3.66
C ALA A 291 9.99 11.10 -2.73
N LYS A 292 10.83 11.57 -1.80
CA LYS A 292 10.48 12.68 -0.89
C LYS A 292 10.34 14.03 -1.59
N LEU A 293 11.18 14.32 -2.54
CA LEU A 293 11.07 15.57 -3.31
C LEU A 293 9.82 15.58 -4.20
N PHE A 294 9.49 14.43 -4.77
CA PHE A 294 8.28 14.27 -5.54
C PHE A 294 7.01 14.45 -4.69
N GLU A 295 6.96 13.86 -3.49
CA GLU A 295 5.85 14.06 -2.55
C GLU A 295 5.66 15.55 -2.22
N LEU A 296 6.77 16.26 -1.92
CA LEU A 296 6.73 17.69 -1.65
C LEU A 296 6.18 18.50 -2.84
N GLU A 297 6.48 18.08 -4.06
CA GLU A 297 5.99 18.75 -5.26
C GLU A 297 4.50 18.46 -5.51
N GLN A 298 4.05 17.24 -5.21
CA GLN A 298 2.62 16.92 -5.21
C GLN A 298 1.86 17.70 -4.14
N GLU A 299 2.36 17.75 -2.91
CA GLU A 299 1.75 18.54 -1.84
C GLU A 299 1.60 20.01 -2.23
N LYS A 300 2.62 20.60 -2.87
CA LYS A 300 2.54 21.97 -3.37
C LYS A 300 1.47 22.15 -4.44
N LYS A 301 1.33 21.20 -5.36
CA LYS A 301 0.27 21.23 -6.37
C LYS A 301 -1.12 21.08 -5.76
N GLU A 302 -1.27 20.17 -4.80
CA GLU A 302 -2.52 20.00 -4.07
C GLU A 302 -2.88 21.24 -3.25
N GLU A 303 -1.90 21.88 -2.59
CA GLU A 303 -2.09 23.15 -1.89
C GLU A 303 -2.49 24.31 -2.84
N GLU A 304 -1.92 24.37 -4.05
CA GLU A 304 -2.30 25.37 -5.05
C GLU A 304 -3.75 25.15 -5.52
N ILE A 305 -4.13 23.90 -5.77
CA ILE A 305 -5.51 23.54 -6.14
C ILE A 305 -6.46 23.87 -4.98
N ALA A 306 -6.14 23.48 -3.75
CA ALA A 306 -6.95 23.78 -2.57
C ALA A 306 -7.08 25.29 -2.31
N LYS A 307 -6.03 26.09 -2.60
CA LYS A 307 -6.11 27.57 -2.54
C LYS A 307 -7.04 28.15 -3.60
N LEU A 308 -7.05 27.58 -4.79
CA LEU A 308 -7.96 27.97 -5.87
C LEU A 308 -9.41 27.56 -5.58
N GLU A 309 -9.60 26.44 -4.90
CA GLU A 309 -10.91 25.94 -4.45
C GLU A 309 -11.41 26.57 -3.14
N GLY A 310 -10.58 27.37 -2.45
CA GLY A 310 -10.93 28.06 -1.23
C GLY A 310 -11.01 27.18 0.03
N VAL A 311 -10.52 25.95 -0.03
CA VAL A 311 -10.47 25.01 1.10
C VAL A 311 -9.08 25.10 1.77
N GLN A 312 -8.96 25.90 2.83
CA GLN A 312 -7.79 25.86 3.70
C GLN A 312 -7.86 24.62 4.62
N GLN A 313 -7.23 23.52 4.22
CA GLN A 313 -6.87 22.49 5.19
C GLN A 313 -5.56 22.90 5.87
N LYS A 314 -5.68 23.30 7.14
CA LYS A 314 -4.51 23.47 7.99
C LYS A 314 -3.89 22.12 8.25
N ILE A 315 -2.64 21.95 7.80
CA ILE A 315 -1.80 20.83 8.21
C ILE A 315 -1.42 21.05 9.67
N GLU A 316 -2.18 20.50 10.59
CA GLU A 316 -1.81 20.47 12.00
C GLU A 316 -1.12 19.14 12.30
N TRP A 317 0.06 19.22 12.86
CA TRP A 317 0.81 18.16 13.52
C TRP A 317 -0.11 17.41 14.48
N GLY A 318 -0.48 16.15 14.15
CA GLY A 318 -1.23 15.32 15.09
C GLY A 318 -2.49 14.67 14.54
N SER A 319 -2.69 14.57 13.25
CA SER A 319 -3.81 13.79 12.71
C SER A 319 -3.58 12.29 12.94
N GLN A 320 -4.04 11.84 14.10
CA GLN A 320 -4.15 10.44 14.43
C GLN A 320 -5.10 9.77 13.46
N ILE A 321 -4.61 8.79 12.69
CA ILE A 321 -5.44 8.05 11.75
C ILE A 321 -6.10 6.83 12.39
N ARG A 322 -5.38 6.15 13.30
CA ARG A 322 -5.89 4.92 13.91
C ARG A 322 -5.47 4.77 15.36
N SER A 323 -6.39 4.31 16.19
CA SER A 323 -6.19 4.03 17.61
C SER A 323 -6.29 2.53 17.88
N TYR A 324 -5.30 2.00 18.58
CA TYR A 324 -5.20 0.60 18.98
C TYR A 324 -5.27 0.53 20.50
N VAL A 325 -6.37 -0.02 21.02
CA VAL A 325 -6.61 -0.18 22.47
C VAL A 325 -6.55 -1.65 22.82
N PHE A 326 -5.61 -2.00 23.74
CA PHE A 326 -5.44 -3.37 24.23
C PHE A 326 -6.10 -3.56 25.59
N GLN A 327 -6.17 -2.51 26.41
CA GLN A 327 -6.82 -2.52 27.73
C GLN A 327 -7.51 -1.17 28.01
N PRO A 328 -8.67 -1.15 28.73
CA PRO A 328 -9.36 -2.26 29.41
C PRO A 328 -10.24 -3.10 28.49
N TYR A 329 -10.43 -2.69 27.27
CA TYR A 329 -11.14 -3.41 26.20
C TYR A 329 -10.23 -3.48 24.97
N THR A 330 -10.50 -4.39 24.07
CA THR A 330 -9.76 -4.53 22.82
C THR A 330 -10.51 -3.84 21.68
N MET A 331 -9.86 -2.92 20.98
CA MET A 331 -10.45 -2.22 19.83
C MET A 331 -9.36 -1.60 18.96
N VAL A 332 -9.49 -1.74 17.66
CA VAL A 332 -8.80 -0.92 16.67
C VAL A 332 -9.84 -0.08 15.95
N LYS A 333 -9.64 1.23 15.89
CA LYS A 333 -10.55 2.16 15.24
C LYS A 333 -9.79 3.16 14.38
N ASP A 334 -10.18 3.25 13.11
CA ASP A 334 -9.75 4.33 12.22
C ASP A 334 -10.65 5.53 12.44
N VAL A 335 -10.06 6.68 12.78
CA VAL A 335 -10.83 7.89 13.13
C VAL A 335 -11.36 8.63 11.91
N ARG A 336 -10.82 8.36 10.72
CA ARG A 336 -11.22 8.99 9.45
C ARG A 336 -12.52 8.38 8.92
N THR A 337 -12.59 7.05 8.94
CA THR A 337 -13.69 6.27 8.34
C THR A 337 -14.66 5.72 9.38
N ASN A 338 -14.31 5.78 10.67
CA ASN A 338 -15.00 5.11 11.76
C ASN A 338 -15.03 3.57 11.66
N ALA A 339 -14.28 2.97 10.72
CA ALA A 339 -14.11 1.52 10.69
C ALA A 339 -13.47 1.03 11.98
N GLU A 340 -14.03 -0.02 12.60
CA GLU A 340 -13.55 -0.53 13.87
C GLU A 340 -13.67 -2.05 13.95
N THR A 341 -12.77 -2.68 14.72
CA THR A 341 -12.82 -4.10 15.04
C THR A 341 -12.35 -4.35 16.47
N GLY A 342 -12.95 -5.32 17.13
CA GLY A 342 -12.51 -5.81 18.45
C GLY A 342 -11.34 -6.80 18.37
N ASN A 343 -11.05 -7.36 17.18
CA ASN A 343 -9.98 -8.36 16.99
C ASN A 343 -8.63 -7.69 16.75
N VAL A 344 -8.07 -7.11 17.80
CA VAL A 344 -6.77 -6.43 17.75
C VAL A 344 -5.65 -7.36 17.30
N GLN A 345 -5.72 -8.64 17.68
CA GLN A 345 -4.67 -9.61 17.34
C GLN A 345 -4.63 -9.88 15.82
N ALA A 346 -5.77 -10.03 15.16
CA ALA A 346 -5.83 -10.21 13.73
C ALA A 346 -5.21 -9.00 12.99
N VAL A 347 -5.53 -7.79 13.43
CA VAL A 347 -4.93 -6.55 12.89
C VAL A 347 -3.41 -6.55 13.07
N MET A 348 -2.91 -6.88 14.27
CA MET A 348 -1.46 -6.97 14.53
C MET A 348 -0.77 -8.10 13.75
N ASP A 349 -1.53 -9.08 13.30
CA ASP A 349 -1.08 -10.17 12.42
C ASP A 349 -1.28 -9.84 10.92
N GLY A 350 -1.58 -8.57 10.59
CA GLY A 350 -1.60 -8.04 9.22
C GLY A 350 -2.97 -8.02 8.54
N GLU A 351 -4.08 -8.13 9.27
CA GLU A 351 -5.44 -8.00 8.71
C GLU A 351 -5.84 -6.51 8.65
N LEU A 352 -5.28 -5.78 7.66
CA LEU A 352 -5.49 -4.33 7.51
C LEU A 352 -6.54 -3.99 6.44
N ASP A 353 -6.89 -4.92 5.57
CA ASP A 353 -7.75 -4.69 4.41
C ASP A 353 -9.08 -4.01 4.72
N PRO A 354 -9.80 -4.32 5.82
CA PRO A 354 -11.04 -3.62 6.15
C PRO A 354 -10.85 -2.11 6.34
N PHE A 355 -9.71 -1.68 6.92
CA PHE A 355 -9.40 -0.27 7.11
C PHE A 355 -8.94 0.40 5.82
N ILE A 356 -8.10 -0.29 5.04
CA ILE A 356 -7.62 0.17 3.73
C ILE A 356 -8.81 0.38 2.80
N ARG A 357 -9.71 -0.59 2.70
CA ARG A 357 -10.94 -0.52 1.89
C ARG A 357 -11.84 0.63 2.33
N ALA A 358 -12.09 0.76 3.64
CA ALA A 358 -12.92 1.82 4.17
C ALA A 358 -12.36 3.21 3.80
N TYR A 359 -11.05 3.39 3.91
CA TYR A 359 -10.39 4.63 3.54
C TYR A 359 -10.48 4.92 2.04
N LEU A 360 -10.17 3.94 1.19
CA LEU A 360 -10.22 4.09 -0.26
C LEU A 360 -11.64 4.42 -0.75
N ASN A 361 -12.66 3.75 -0.20
CA ASN A 361 -14.05 4.04 -0.51
C ASN A 361 -14.46 5.45 -0.08
N ALA A 362 -14.13 5.86 1.14
CA ALA A 362 -14.44 7.20 1.63
C ALA A 362 -13.75 8.29 0.79
N LYS A 363 -12.51 8.05 0.36
CA LYS A 363 -11.78 8.95 -0.53
C LYS A 363 -12.43 9.04 -1.91
N ALA A 364 -12.87 7.92 -2.49
CA ALA A 364 -13.57 7.90 -3.77
C ALA A 364 -14.92 8.64 -3.72
N ASN A 365 -15.59 8.59 -2.57
CA ASN A 365 -16.87 9.29 -2.33
C ASN A 365 -16.69 10.77 -1.92
N HIS A 366 -15.46 11.29 -1.90
CA HIS A 366 -15.15 12.67 -1.44
C HIS A 366 -15.68 12.97 -0.04
N GLU A 367 -15.61 12.03 0.90
CA GLU A 367 -16.09 12.20 2.27
C GLU A 367 -15.11 12.99 3.15
N PHE A 368 -13.86 13.19 2.70
CA PHE A 368 -12.82 14.03 3.31
C PHE A 368 -11.76 14.51 2.30
#